data_db931bd911ab98b7ad6a5990cd7066cc
#
_entry.id   db931bd911ab98b7ad6a5990cd7066cc
#
_cell.length_a   1.000
_cell.length_b   1.000
_cell.length_c   1.000
_cell.angle_alpha   90.00
_cell.angle_beta   90.00
_cell.angle_gamma   90.00
#
_symmetry.space_group_name_H-M   'P 1'
#
loop_
_entity.id
_entity.type
_entity.pdbx_description
1 polymer ?
#
loop_
_entity_poly.entity_id
_entity_poly.type
_entity_poly.pdbx_seq_one_letter_code
_entity_poly.pdbx_strand_id
1 'polypeptide(L)' 'DIERDYYVMRSRAAVQLWVYRQRRPPHEWFLHGVFG' A
#
# COMPACT_ATOMS: atom_id res chain seq x y z
N ASP A 1 0.32 -14.49 -12.19
CA ASP A 1 1.21 -13.93 -11.17
C ASP A 1 0.81 -12.53 -10.80
N ILE A 2 0.74 -12.29 -9.51
CA ILE A 2 0.44 -10.97 -9.00
C ILE A 2 1.77 -10.31 -8.63
N GLU A 3 2.08 -9.23 -9.30
CA GLU A 3 3.31 -8.49 -9.05
C GLU A 3 2.97 -7.20 -8.33
N ARG A 4 3.39 -7.12 -7.08
CA ARG A 4 3.08 -5.98 -6.21
C ARG A 4 4.30 -5.56 -5.42
N ASP A 5 4.39 -4.28 -5.16
CA ASP A 5 5.36 -3.75 -4.22
C ASP A 5 4.61 -3.25 -2.99
N TYR A 6 5.00 -3.74 -1.83
CA TYR A 6 4.34 -3.39 -0.57
C TYR A 6 5.11 -2.33 0.17
N TYR A 7 4.36 -1.43 0.82
CA TYR A 7 4.93 -0.32 1.58
C TYR A 7 4.14 -0.11 2.86
N VAL A 8 4.83 0.33 3.89
CA VAL A 8 4.18 0.76 5.13
C VAL A 8 4.30 2.28 5.18
N MET A 9 3.16 2.95 5.30
CA MET A 9 3.11 4.40 5.38
C MET A 9 2.49 4.81 6.71
N ARG A 10 2.86 5.99 7.20
CA ARG A 10 2.28 6.53 8.41
C ARG A 10 1.49 7.78 8.09
N SER A 11 0.25 7.80 8.52
CA SER A 11 -0.59 8.98 8.37
C SER A 11 -0.25 10.02 9.43
N ARG A 12 -0.82 11.22 9.28
CA ARG A 12 -0.63 12.29 10.26
C ARG A 12 -1.23 11.94 11.61
N ALA A 13 -2.21 11.05 11.63
CA ALA A 13 -2.84 10.60 12.87
C ALA A 13 -2.07 9.47 13.53
N ALA A 14 -0.84 9.21 13.08
CA ALA A 14 0.00 8.15 13.59
C ALA A 14 -0.57 6.75 13.36
N VAL A 15 -1.42 6.63 12.35
CA VAL A 15 -1.96 5.34 11.94
C VAL A 15 -1.07 4.78 10.85
N GLN A 16 -0.71 3.51 10.97
CA GLN A 16 0.08 2.86 9.95
C GLN A 16 -0.81 2.24 8.92
N LEU A 17 -0.46 2.48 7.66
CA LEU A 17 -1.20 1.98 6.51
C LEU A 17 -0.32 1.01 5.75
N TRP A 18 -0.89 -0.11 5.40
CA TRP A 18 -0.20 -1.10 4.59
C TRP A 18 -0.78 -1.02 3.20
N VAL A 19 0.02 -0.53 2.25
CA VAL A 19 -0.43 -0.27 0.88
C VAL A 19 0.43 -1.04 -0.10
N TYR A 20 -0.09 -1.24 -1.29
CA TYR A 20 0.72 -1.81 -2.34
C TYR A 20 0.44 -1.12 -3.66
N ARG A 21 1.42 -1.21 -4.55
CA ARG A 21 1.31 -0.67 -5.88
C ARG A 21 1.53 -1.81 -6.87
N GLN A 22 0.68 -1.89 -7.86
CA GLN A 22 0.85 -2.88 -8.92
C GLN A 22 2.03 -2.50 -9.80
N ARG A 23 2.86 -3.50 -10.11
CA ARG A 23 4.02 -3.26 -10.97
C ARG A 23 3.62 -3.08 -12.42
N ARG A 24 2.53 -3.71 -12.83
CA ARG A 24 2.05 -3.60 -14.20
C ARG A 24 1.24 -2.33 -14.37
N PRO A 25 1.32 -1.69 -15.55
CA PRO A 25 0.46 -0.54 -15.82
C PRO A 25 -1.00 -0.92 -15.61
N PRO A 26 -1.81 -0.03 -15.06
CA PRO A 26 -1.55 1.40 -14.80
C PRO A 26 -0.86 1.74 -13.47
N HIS A 27 -0.26 0.79 -12.78
CA HIS A 27 0.51 1.07 -11.55
C HIS A 27 -0.35 1.69 -10.45
N GLU A 28 -1.53 1.15 -10.27
CA GLU A 28 -2.46 1.70 -9.28
C GLU A 28 -2.05 1.33 -7.86
N TRP A 29 -2.42 2.21 -6.92
CA TRP A 29 -2.18 2.01 -5.50
C TRP A 29 -3.43 1.46 -4.83
N PHE A 30 -3.23 0.59 -3.86
CA PHE A 30 -4.33 -0.01 -3.11
C PHE A 30 -3.99 -0.07 -1.64
N LEU A 31 -5.01 0.12 -0.81
CA LEU A 31 -4.87 -0.07 0.62
C LEU A 31 -5.06 -1.56 0.92
N HIS A 32 -4.06 -2.18 1.55
CA HIS A 32 -4.13 -3.58 1.92
C HIS A 32 -4.69 -3.74 3.33
N GLY A 33 -4.25 -2.91 4.25
CA GLY A 33 -4.72 -2.98 5.62
C GLY A 33 -4.29 -1.77 6.43
N VAL A 34 -4.89 -1.66 7.60
CA VAL A 34 -4.60 -0.58 8.54
C VAL A 34 -4.28 -1.21 9.88
N PHE A 35 -3.19 -0.76 10.51
CA PHE A 35 -2.89 -1.19 11.86
C PHE A 35 -2.41 0.02 12.65
N GLY A 36 -2.95 0.16 13.81
CA GLY A 36 -2.67 1.34 14.59
C GLY A 36 -2.18 1.04 15.94
#